data_eee663fda34a0262f999dcb84734e363
#
_entry.id   eee663fda34a0262f999dcb84734e363
#
_cell.length_a   1.000
_cell.length_b   1.000
_cell.length_c   1.000
_cell.angle_alpha   90.00
_cell.angle_beta   90.00
_cell.angle_gamma   90.00
#
_symmetry.space_group_name_H-M   'P 1'
#
loop_
_entity.id
_entity.type
_entity.pdbx_description
1 polymer ?
#
loop_
_entity_poly.entity_id
_entity_poly.type
_entity_poly.pdbx_seq_one_letter_code
_entity_poly.pdbx_strand_id
1 'polypeptide(L)'
;TWHAAGGMHTLNGDPNVARLQQYTIQLYEEIEKKSGQSCSIHLPGGLMLADSPVRMDFLRMAQARGRYLGMELDLISPKEAQDLFPLLDPQYFVGALYDPVEGHVDPTGVTRAYAKCAQMAGAEVVQRTPVVGLSQRPDGTWDVRVESGDVIHAEHVVNAGGLWAREVGRMVGIELPILAMSHHYLITDDMPEVAAHVARTGKEMPMALDFSGEIYIRQEGGAMLLGTYEQDCRPWSEKTTPWDFGSQLLAPDLDRLTPELSV
;
A
#
# COMPACT_ATOMS: atom_id res chain seq x y z
N THR A 1 -0.07 8.55 -5.61
CA THR A 1 -1.00 7.66 -4.89
C THR A 1 -1.73 6.71 -5.84
N TRP A 2 -2.16 7.20 -7.00
CA TRP A 2 -2.95 6.43 -7.97
C TRP A 2 -2.28 5.12 -8.44
N HIS A 3 -0.96 5.03 -8.33
CA HIS A 3 -0.17 3.91 -8.84
C HIS A 3 0.35 2.99 -7.72
N ALA A 4 -0.28 2.99 -6.56
CA ALA A 4 0.04 2.04 -5.50
C ALA A 4 -0.71 0.71 -5.73
N ALA A 5 -0.12 -0.41 -5.31
CA ALA A 5 -0.74 -1.74 -5.41
C ALA A 5 -2.01 -1.90 -4.56
N GLY A 6 -2.20 -1.02 -3.56
CA GLY A 6 -3.42 -0.95 -2.76
C GLY A 6 -3.59 -2.04 -1.71
N GLY A 7 -2.58 -2.87 -1.48
CA GLY A 7 -2.65 -3.94 -0.48
C GLY A 7 -2.87 -3.43 0.94
N MET A 8 -3.66 -4.16 1.72
CA MET A 8 -3.97 -3.88 3.12
C MET A 8 -3.58 -5.07 3.97
N HIS A 9 -2.75 -4.82 4.98
CA HIS A 9 -2.28 -5.83 5.93
C HIS A 9 -2.69 -5.45 7.34
N THR A 10 -2.96 -6.45 8.17
CA THR A 10 -3.29 -6.26 9.59
C THR A 10 -2.10 -6.50 10.49
N LEU A 11 -1.25 -7.47 10.13
CA LEU A 11 -0.13 -7.90 10.95
C LEU A 11 1.13 -7.07 10.67
N ASN A 12 1.77 -6.59 11.73
CA ASN A 12 3.02 -5.86 11.67
C ASN A 12 3.95 -6.27 12.82
N GLY A 13 5.26 -6.06 12.63
CA GLY A 13 6.27 -6.25 13.66
C GLY A 13 6.10 -5.32 14.86
N ASP A 14 5.63 -4.09 14.63
CA ASP A 14 5.29 -3.14 15.68
C ASP A 14 3.81 -3.24 16.04
N PRO A 15 3.44 -3.43 17.33
CA PRO A 15 2.05 -3.60 17.73
C PRO A 15 1.19 -2.34 17.56
N ASN A 16 1.78 -1.14 17.59
CA ASN A 16 1.04 0.10 17.35
C ASN A 16 0.71 0.26 15.88
N VAL A 17 1.67 -0.08 15.00
CA VAL A 17 1.44 -0.10 13.56
C VAL A 17 0.37 -1.13 13.20
N ALA A 18 0.43 -2.35 13.78
CA ALA A 18 -0.59 -3.37 13.55
C ALA A 18 -2.00 -2.89 13.95
N ARG A 19 -2.15 -2.24 15.11
CA ARG A 19 -3.44 -1.64 15.53
C ARG A 19 -3.90 -0.55 14.59
N LEU A 20 -2.98 0.30 14.11
CA LEU A 20 -3.29 1.35 13.15
C LEU A 20 -3.76 0.75 11.82
N GLN A 21 -3.11 -0.31 11.33
CA GLN A 21 -3.49 -1.01 10.11
C GLN A 21 -4.89 -1.63 10.22
N GLN A 22 -5.19 -2.34 11.33
CA GLN A 22 -6.52 -2.88 11.59
C GLN A 22 -7.59 -1.79 11.60
N TYR A 23 -7.33 -0.70 12.33
CA TYR A 23 -8.23 0.45 12.37
C TYR A 23 -8.43 1.06 10.98
N THR A 24 -7.37 1.13 10.17
CA THR A 24 -7.42 1.72 8.83
C THR A 24 -8.35 0.93 7.90
N ILE A 25 -8.35 -0.40 7.97
CA ILE A 25 -9.26 -1.25 7.17
C ILE A 25 -10.72 -0.94 7.53
N GLN A 26 -11.05 -0.88 8.83
CA GLN A 26 -12.38 -0.50 9.30
C GLN A 26 -12.76 0.93 8.88
N LEU A 27 -11.81 1.86 8.99
CA LEU A 27 -12.01 3.25 8.62
C LEU A 27 -12.33 3.40 7.12
N TYR A 28 -11.76 2.58 6.25
CA TYR A 28 -12.09 2.64 4.82
C TYR A 28 -13.55 2.30 4.55
N GLU A 29 -14.11 1.31 5.21
CA GLU A 29 -15.54 1.01 5.14
C GLU A 29 -16.40 2.16 5.68
N GLU A 30 -15.99 2.78 6.78
CA GLU A 30 -16.69 3.92 7.37
C GLU A 30 -16.70 5.14 6.44
N ILE A 31 -15.54 5.51 5.89
CA ILE A 31 -15.44 6.69 5.00
C ILE A 31 -16.13 6.45 3.65
N GLU A 32 -16.08 5.22 3.11
CA GLU A 32 -16.84 4.85 1.92
C GLU A 32 -18.33 5.06 2.16
N LYS A 33 -18.85 4.49 3.23
CA LYS A 33 -20.26 4.62 3.63
C LYS A 33 -20.66 6.06 3.91
N LYS A 34 -19.82 6.82 4.62
CA LYS A 34 -20.07 8.21 5.00
C LYS A 34 -20.03 9.14 3.80
N SER A 35 -19.06 8.99 2.94
CA SER A 35 -18.86 9.85 1.78
C SER A 35 -19.71 9.46 0.59
N GLY A 36 -20.12 8.19 0.47
CA GLY A 36 -20.70 7.61 -0.76
C GLY A 36 -19.71 7.55 -1.92
N GLN A 37 -18.39 7.67 -1.64
CA GLN A 37 -17.31 7.50 -2.62
C GLN A 37 -16.74 6.10 -2.46
N SER A 38 -16.79 5.27 -3.49
CA SER A 38 -16.22 3.92 -3.43
C SER A 38 -14.71 3.96 -3.22
N CYS A 39 -14.25 3.13 -2.30
CA CYS A 39 -12.85 2.80 -2.07
C CYS A 39 -12.45 1.50 -2.80
N SER A 40 -13.41 0.83 -3.45
CA SER A 40 -13.21 -0.51 -4.04
C SER A 40 -12.54 -1.45 -3.05
N ILE A 41 -13.22 -1.70 -1.94
CA ILE A 41 -12.70 -2.55 -0.86
C ILE A 41 -12.93 -4.01 -1.25
N HIS A 42 -11.85 -4.77 -1.34
CA HIS A 42 -11.84 -6.20 -1.60
C HIS A 42 -11.14 -6.89 -0.42
N LEU A 43 -11.83 -7.81 0.23
CA LEU A 43 -11.32 -8.55 1.42
C LEU A 43 -11.28 -10.07 1.14
N PRO A 44 -10.48 -10.53 0.18
CA PRO A 44 -10.34 -11.96 -0.08
C PRO A 44 -9.48 -12.70 0.95
N GLY A 45 -8.83 -11.96 1.84
CA GLY A 45 -7.84 -12.45 2.78
C GLY A 45 -6.40 -12.26 2.29
N GLY A 46 -5.45 -12.65 3.13
CA GLY A 46 -4.01 -12.64 2.85
C GLY A 46 -3.32 -13.93 3.27
N LEU A 47 -2.33 -14.34 2.51
CA LEU A 47 -1.46 -15.48 2.76
C LEU A 47 -0.02 -15.01 2.94
N MET A 48 0.61 -15.37 4.04
CA MET A 48 2.07 -15.28 4.20
C MET A 48 2.64 -16.68 4.05
N LEU A 49 3.45 -16.90 3.03
CA LEU A 49 3.97 -18.21 2.66
C LEU A 49 5.23 -18.57 3.46
N ALA A 50 5.42 -19.83 3.78
CA ALA A 50 6.64 -20.37 4.38
C ALA A 50 7.22 -21.44 3.48
N ASP A 51 8.39 -21.19 2.92
CA ASP A 51 9.18 -22.09 2.09
C ASP A 51 10.04 -23.06 2.92
N SER A 52 10.23 -22.76 4.20
CA SER A 52 11.14 -23.49 5.08
C SER A 52 10.61 -23.61 6.51
N PRO A 53 11.10 -24.60 7.30
CA PRO A 53 10.77 -24.69 8.72
C PRO A 53 11.08 -23.43 9.52
N VAL A 54 12.17 -22.73 9.18
CA VAL A 54 12.58 -21.47 9.85
C VAL A 54 11.54 -20.39 9.56
N ARG A 55 11.08 -20.28 8.32
CA ARG A 55 10.01 -19.32 7.95
C ARG A 55 8.69 -19.71 8.64
N MET A 56 8.40 -21.00 8.75
CA MET A 56 7.21 -21.45 9.46
C MET A 56 7.24 -21.13 10.96
N ASP A 57 8.41 -21.19 11.60
CA ASP A 57 8.59 -20.75 12.99
C ASP A 57 8.36 -19.24 13.14
N PHE A 58 8.82 -18.44 12.17
CA PHE A 58 8.48 -17.02 12.10
C PHE A 58 6.96 -16.80 12.01
N LEU A 59 6.25 -17.56 11.18
CA LEU A 59 4.78 -17.45 11.06
C LEU A 59 4.06 -17.88 12.35
N ARG A 60 4.56 -18.87 13.09
CA ARG A 60 4.04 -19.22 14.42
C ARG A 60 4.19 -18.07 15.42
N MET A 61 5.33 -17.41 15.43
CA MET A 61 5.54 -16.21 16.26
C MET A 61 4.61 -15.06 15.83
N ALA A 62 4.43 -14.86 14.53
CA ALA A 62 3.52 -13.87 13.97
C ALA A 62 2.09 -14.13 14.39
N GLN A 63 1.61 -15.40 14.31
CA GLN A 63 0.29 -15.82 14.80
C GLN A 63 0.12 -15.53 16.30
N ALA A 64 1.11 -15.89 17.11
CA ALA A 64 1.06 -15.66 18.56
C ALA A 64 0.94 -14.16 18.88
N ARG A 65 1.67 -13.33 18.16
CA ARG A 65 1.56 -11.86 18.25
C ARG A 65 0.19 -11.37 17.82
N GLY A 66 -0.33 -11.86 16.70
CA GLY A 66 -1.67 -11.53 16.21
C GLY A 66 -2.74 -11.86 17.25
N ARG A 67 -2.69 -13.03 17.87
CA ARG A 67 -3.61 -13.39 18.97
C ARG A 67 -3.54 -12.43 20.15
N TYR A 68 -2.35 -11.99 20.53
CA TYR A 68 -2.18 -10.97 21.58
C TYR A 68 -2.86 -9.62 21.20
N LEU A 69 -2.89 -9.31 19.91
CA LEU A 69 -3.54 -8.10 19.37
C LEU A 69 -5.02 -8.29 19.03
N GLY A 70 -5.58 -9.47 19.30
CA GLY A 70 -6.99 -9.77 19.04
C GLY A 70 -7.30 -10.16 17.59
N MET A 71 -6.28 -10.54 16.81
CA MET A 71 -6.44 -11.01 15.43
C MET A 71 -6.78 -12.50 15.39
N GLU A 72 -7.62 -12.90 14.45
CA GLU A 72 -7.91 -14.31 14.12
C GLU A 72 -7.04 -14.70 12.92
N LEU A 73 -5.95 -15.40 13.18
CA LEU A 73 -4.98 -15.83 12.19
C LEU A 73 -4.82 -17.35 12.22
N ASP A 74 -4.85 -17.97 11.06
CA ASP A 74 -4.76 -19.43 10.93
C ASP A 74 -3.44 -19.87 10.29
N LEU A 75 -2.75 -20.82 10.95
CA LEU A 75 -1.68 -21.55 10.28
C LEU A 75 -2.30 -22.70 9.49
N ILE A 76 -2.04 -22.71 8.20
CA ILE A 76 -2.62 -23.64 7.25
C ILE A 76 -1.55 -24.46 6.53
N SER A 77 -1.94 -25.64 6.05
CA SER A 77 -1.07 -26.49 5.25
C SER A 77 -0.86 -25.93 3.84
N PRO A 78 0.18 -26.40 3.11
CA PRO A 78 0.38 -26.03 1.71
C PRO A 78 -0.83 -26.34 0.81
N LYS A 79 -1.53 -27.45 1.12
CA LYS A 79 -2.71 -27.85 0.36
C LYS A 79 -3.89 -26.90 0.59
N GLU A 80 -4.13 -26.51 1.83
CA GLU A 80 -5.16 -25.53 2.16
C GLU A 80 -4.83 -24.15 1.54
N ALA A 81 -3.56 -23.74 1.53
CA ALA A 81 -3.14 -22.52 0.84
C ALA A 81 -3.40 -22.61 -0.67
N GLN A 82 -3.10 -23.75 -1.32
CA GLN A 82 -3.42 -23.99 -2.73
C GLN A 82 -4.92 -23.98 -3.01
N ASP A 83 -5.75 -24.50 -2.11
CA ASP A 83 -7.21 -24.47 -2.29
C ASP A 83 -7.76 -23.05 -2.30
N LEU A 84 -7.14 -22.13 -1.53
CA LEU A 84 -7.44 -20.68 -1.53
C LEU A 84 -6.83 -19.97 -2.73
N PHE A 85 -5.62 -20.34 -3.10
CA PHE A 85 -4.85 -19.71 -4.18
C PHE A 85 -4.32 -20.81 -5.14
N PRO A 86 -5.10 -21.21 -6.15
CA PRO A 86 -4.78 -22.37 -7.00
C PRO A 86 -3.52 -22.26 -7.85
N LEU A 87 -2.96 -21.07 -8.01
CA LEU A 87 -1.71 -20.84 -8.74
C LEU A 87 -0.47 -21.20 -7.91
N LEU A 88 -0.61 -21.45 -6.59
CA LEU A 88 0.50 -21.89 -5.77
C LEU A 88 0.83 -23.36 -6.04
N ASP A 89 2.10 -23.68 -6.19
CA ASP A 89 2.57 -25.04 -6.19
C ASP A 89 2.97 -25.46 -4.77
N PRO A 90 2.20 -26.38 -4.13
CA PRO A 90 2.38 -26.73 -2.72
C PRO A 90 3.72 -27.44 -2.42
N GLN A 91 4.45 -27.90 -3.44
CA GLN A 91 5.76 -28.55 -3.23
C GLN A 91 6.86 -27.60 -2.75
N TYR A 92 6.70 -26.29 -3.02
CA TYR A 92 7.68 -25.27 -2.64
C TYR A 92 7.47 -24.68 -1.26
N PHE A 93 6.39 -25.06 -0.58
CA PHE A 93 6.02 -24.48 0.72
C PHE A 93 5.82 -25.56 1.78
N VAL A 94 6.06 -25.20 3.04
CA VAL A 94 5.82 -26.06 4.20
C VAL A 94 4.57 -25.63 4.98
N GLY A 95 3.98 -24.51 4.67
CA GLY A 95 2.77 -23.95 5.24
C GLY A 95 2.57 -22.50 4.93
N ALA A 96 1.50 -21.93 5.46
CA ALA A 96 1.20 -20.51 5.35
C ALA A 96 0.50 -19.99 6.61
N LEU A 97 0.49 -18.68 6.79
CA LEU A 97 -0.37 -17.95 7.71
C LEU A 97 -1.47 -17.27 6.90
N TYR A 98 -2.72 -17.56 7.21
CA TYR A 98 -3.89 -16.96 6.58
C TYR A 98 -4.52 -15.91 7.50
N ASP A 99 -4.79 -14.73 6.94
CA ASP A 99 -5.53 -13.66 7.57
C ASP A 99 -6.80 -13.38 6.76
N PRO A 100 -8.01 -13.64 7.30
CA PRO A 100 -9.25 -13.45 6.56
C PRO A 100 -9.67 -11.98 6.37
N VAL A 101 -9.02 -11.04 7.05
CA VAL A 101 -9.39 -9.60 7.04
C VAL A 101 -8.54 -8.79 6.06
N GLU A 102 -7.43 -9.35 5.59
CA GLU A 102 -6.56 -8.69 4.63
C GLU A 102 -7.20 -8.56 3.24
N GLY A 103 -6.67 -7.66 2.43
CA GLY A 103 -7.18 -7.46 1.08
C GLY A 103 -6.55 -6.26 0.39
N HIS A 104 -7.34 -5.62 -0.47
CA HIS A 104 -6.86 -4.44 -1.21
C HIS A 104 -7.98 -3.43 -1.48
N VAL A 105 -7.56 -2.22 -1.85
CA VAL A 105 -8.43 -1.07 -2.19
C VAL A 105 -7.95 -0.37 -3.46
N ASP A 106 -8.82 0.48 -4.03
CA ASP A 106 -8.36 1.49 -4.99
C ASP A 106 -7.75 2.70 -4.25
N PRO A 107 -6.43 2.93 -4.35
CA PRO A 107 -5.78 4.07 -3.68
C PRO A 107 -6.36 5.43 -4.07
N THR A 108 -6.83 5.56 -5.32
CA THR A 108 -7.50 6.78 -5.80
C THR A 108 -8.86 6.96 -5.14
N GLY A 109 -9.65 5.90 -5.07
CA GLY A 109 -10.96 5.89 -4.41
C GLY A 109 -10.84 6.27 -2.94
N VAL A 110 -9.90 5.66 -2.22
CA VAL A 110 -9.61 5.99 -0.81
C VAL A 110 -9.23 7.45 -0.64
N THR A 111 -8.31 7.97 -1.47
CA THR A 111 -7.89 9.39 -1.41
C THR A 111 -9.07 10.33 -1.62
N ARG A 112 -9.95 10.03 -2.57
CA ARG A 112 -11.15 10.80 -2.84
C ARG A 112 -12.17 10.71 -1.70
N ALA A 113 -12.34 9.53 -1.09
CA ALA A 113 -13.24 9.35 0.04
C ALA A 113 -12.79 10.18 1.25
N TYR A 114 -11.49 10.18 1.57
CA TYR A 114 -10.94 11.06 2.62
C TYR A 114 -11.17 12.52 2.32
N ALA A 115 -10.84 12.97 1.10
CA ALA A 115 -11.04 14.37 0.71
C ALA A 115 -12.51 14.79 0.82
N LYS A 116 -13.43 13.93 0.38
CA LYS A 116 -14.88 14.19 0.47
C LYS A 116 -15.37 14.21 1.92
N CYS A 117 -14.91 13.31 2.77
CA CYS A 117 -15.23 13.34 4.19
C CYS A 117 -14.72 14.62 4.86
N ALA A 118 -13.50 15.08 4.52
CA ALA A 118 -12.96 16.34 5.03
C ALA A 118 -13.81 17.53 4.59
N GLN A 119 -14.20 17.61 3.32
CA GLN A 119 -15.10 18.66 2.82
C GLN A 119 -16.47 18.65 3.51
N MET A 120 -17.04 17.46 3.73
CA MET A 120 -18.29 17.32 4.49
C MET A 120 -18.17 17.81 5.95
N ALA A 121 -16.97 17.79 6.49
CA ALA A 121 -16.66 18.32 7.83
C ALA A 121 -16.29 19.82 7.81
N GLY A 122 -16.37 20.49 6.67
CA GLY A 122 -16.09 21.92 6.52
C GLY A 122 -14.65 22.27 6.14
N ALA A 123 -13.80 21.28 5.83
CA ALA A 123 -12.46 21.56 5.32
C ALA A 123 -12.51 22.02 3.85
N GLU A 124 -11.65 22.94 3.49
CA GLU A 124 -11.42 23.30 2.11
C GLU A 124 -10.36 22.39 1.49
N VAL A 125 -10.67 21.78 0.35
CA VAL A 125 -9.72 20.96 -0.44
C VAL A 125 -9.47 21.70 -1.74
N VAL A 126 -8.32 22.35 -1.84
CA VAL A 126 -7.95 23.16 -2.99
C VAL A 126 -6.97 22.36 -3.85
N GLN A 127 -7.41 22.02 -5.07
CA GLN A 127 -6.59 21.29 -6.03
C GLN A 127 -5.86 22.23 -6.99
N ARG A 128 -4.80 21.71 -7.65
CA ARG A 128 -4.01 22.45 -8.63
C ARG A 128 -3.49 23.78 -8.09
N THR A 129 -3.11 23.74 -6.83
CA THR A 129 -2.63 24.93 -6.10
C THR A 129 -1.30 24.58 -5.43
N PRO A 130 -0.20 24.60 -6.20
CA PRO A 130 1.11 24.31 -5.67
C PRO A 130 1.51 25.31 -4.59
N VAL A 131 1.97 24.80 -3.45
CA VAL A 131 2.63 25.60 -2.42
C VAL A 131 4.06 25.86 -2.88
N VAL A 132 4.45 27.13 -2.97
CA VAL A 132 5.76 27.57 -3.46
C VAL A 132 6.64 28.18 -2.37
N GLY A 133 6.12 28.35 -1.16
CA GLY A 133 6.90 28.87 -0.05
C GLY A 133 6.14 28.83 1.27
N LEU A 134 6.90 28.64 2.34
CA LEU A 134 6.42 28.66 3.71
C LEU A 134 7.27 29.63 4.52
N SER A 135 6.66 30.50 5.30
CA SER A 135 7.38 31.39 6.21
C SER A 135 6.65 31.52 7.54
N GLN A 136 7.39 31.34 8.62
CA GLN A 136 6.83 31.53 9.96
C GLN A 136 6.85 33.01 10.31
N ARG A 137 5.74 33.50 10.86
CA ARG A 137 5.56 34.87 11.34
C ARG A 137 6.10 35.01 12.77
N PRO A 138 6.37 36.26 13.23
CA PRO A 138 6.84 36.48 14.59
C PRO A 138 5.91 35.98 15.70
N ASP A 139 4.61 35.87 15.41
CA ASP A 139 3.58 35.34 16.34
C ASP A 139 3.48 33.82 16.34
N GLY A 140 4.32 33.13 15.56
CA GLY A 140 4.35 31.68 15.46
C GLY A 140 3.39 31.10 14.40
N THR A 141 2.52 31.91 13.82
CA THR A 141 1.65 31.50 12.71
C THR A 141 2.42 31.42 11.39
N TRP A 142 1.78 30.99 10.32
CA TRP A 142 2.42 30.71 9.04
C TRP A 142 1.78 31.46 7.88
N ASP A 143 2.61 31.91 6.99
CA ASP A 143 2.23 32.34 5.64
C ASP A 143 2.57 31.23 4.66
N VAL A 144 1.53 30.67 4.04
CA VAL A 144 1.64 29.64 3.00
C VAL A 144 1.41 30.32 1.65
N ARG A 145 2.48 30.47 0.86
CA ARG A 145 2.44 31.07 -0.48
C ARG A 145 2.14 30.02 -1.52
N VAL A 146 1.16 30.30 -2.37
CA VAL A 146 0.81 29.44 -3.50
C VAL A 146 1.24 30.06 -4.83
N GLU A 147 1.28 29.26 -5.88
CA GLU A 147 1.80 29.65 -7.20
C GLU A 147 1.06 30.82 -7.83
N SER A 148 -0.24 30.99 -7.56
CA SER A 148 -1.04 32.15 -8.01
C SER A 148 -0.54 33.49 -7.44
N GLY A 149 0.30 33.46 -6.41
CA GLY A 149 0.74 34.64 -5.66
C GLY A 149 -0.08 34.92 -4.40
N ASP A 150 -1.15 34.19 -4.17
CA ASP A 150 -1.96 34.31 -2.97
C ASP A 150 -1.22 33.76 -1.72
N VAL A 151 -1.61 34.28 -0.55
CA VAL A 151 -1.05 33.89 0.74
C VAL A 151 -2.17 33.36 1.64
N ILE A 152 -2.03 32.14 2.13
CA ILE A 152 -2.93 31.55 3.10
C ILE A 152 -2.29 31.68 4.48
N HIS A 153 -3.01 32.26 5.44
CA HIS A 153 -2.57 32.37 6.81
C HIS A 153 -3.05 31.16 7.60
N ALA A 154 -2.14 30.48 8.31
CA ALA A 154 -2.46 29.27 9.07
C ALA A 154 -1.78 29.28 10.43
N GLU A 155 -2.45 28.78 11.46
CA GLU A 155 -1.85 28.56 12.78
C GLU A 155 -0.81 27.43 12.75
N HIS A 156 -1.10 26.38 11.99
CA HIS A 156 -0.24 25.20 11.83
C HIS A 156 -0.17 24.76 10.39
N VAL A 157 0.99 24.24 9.99
CA VAL A 157 1.22 23.62 8.69
C VAL A 157 1.63 22.17 8.90
N VAL A 158 0.93 21.23 8.28
CA VAL A 158 1.28 19.81 8.28
C VAL A 158 1.84 19.44 6.92
N ASN A 159 3.11 19.00 6.90
CA ASN A 159 3.73 18.49 5.69
C ASN A 159 3.28 17.04 5.45
N ALA A 160 2.29 16.87 4.60
CA ALA A 160 1.82 15.58 4.10
C ALA A 160 2.15 15.42 2.60
N GLY A 161 3.27 15.98 2.15
CA GLY A 161 3.68 16.10 0.75
C GLY A 161 4.09 14.80 0.07
N GLY A 162 4.09 13.65 0.78
CA GLY A 162 4.41 12.35 0.20
C GLY A 162 5.76 12.38 -0.53
N LEU A 163 5.74 12.13 -1.84
CA LEU A 163 6.93 12.15 -2.71
C LEU A 163 7.70 13.49 -2.65
N TRP A 164 7.00 14.61 -2.41
CA TRP A 164 7.58 15.96 -2.34
C TRP A 164 7.82 16.45 -0.90
N ALA A 165 7.63 15.59 0.11
CA ALA A 165 7.75 16.01 1.51
C ALA A 165 9.13 16.61 1.85
N ARG A 166 10.21 16.09 1.23
CA ARG A 166 11.57 16.61 1.38
C ARG A 166 11.67 18.04 0.85
N GLU A 167 11.13 18.32 -0.32
CA GLU A 167 11.11 19.63 -0.94
C GLU A 167 10.28 20.64 -0.14
N VAL A 168 9.16 20.21 0.42
CA VAL A 168 8.35 21.05 1.34
C VAL A 168 9.14 21.34 2.63
N GLY A 169 9.84 20.35 3.19
CA GLY A 169 10.73 20.56 4.34
C GLY A 169 11.80 21.62 4.07
N ARG A 170 12.40 21.57 2.89
CA ARG A 170 13.43 22.56 2.46
C ARG A 170 12.93 24.00 2.41
N MET A 171 11.63 24.21 2.18
CA MET A 171 11.06 25.57 2.21
C MET A 171 11.20 26.26 3.57
N VAL A 172 11.40 25.46 4.63
CA VAL A 172 11.59 25.94 6.01
C VAL A 172 12.96 25.58 6.60
N GLY A 173 13.91 25.17 5.74
CA GLY A 173 15.28 24.86 6.14
C GLY A 173 15.43 23.48 6.81
N ILE A 174 14.48 22.57 6.64
CA ILE A 174 14.55 21.21 7.19
C ILE A 174 14.91 20.23 6.07
N GLU A 175 16.01 19.49 6.27
CA GLU A 175 16.36 18.35 5.41
C GLU A 175 15.74 17.07 5.98
N LEU A 176 14.66 16.60 5.36
CA LEU A 176 14.04 15.34 5.74
C LEU A 176 14.81 14.17 5.11
N PRO A 177 15.11 13.10 5.86
CA PRO A 177 15.82 11.93 5.36
C PRO A 177 14.88 11.01 4.54
N ILE A 178 14.28 11.57 3.50
CA ILE A 178 13.35 10.88 2.62
C ILE A 178 13.97 10.78 1.23
N LEU A 179 14.07 9.56 0.72
CA LEU A 179 14.52 9.27 -0.62
C LEU A 179 13.51 8.38 -1.32
N ALA A 180 13.03 8.81 -2.48
CA ALA A 180 12.14 8.00 -3.30
C ALA A 180 12.93 6.87 -3.97
N MET A 181 12.37 5.66 -3.92
CA MET A 181 12.92 4.48 -4.58
C MET A 181 12.00 4.08 -5.73
N SER A 182 12.61 3.64 -6.84
CA SER A 182 11.84 3.10 -7.96
C SER A 182 11.55 1.63 -7.72
N HIS A 183 10.28 1.27 -7.71
CA HIS A 183 9.81 -0.12 -7.63
C HIS A 183 8.93 -0.44 -8.83
N HIS A 184 8.84 -1.72 -9.15
CA HIS A 184 8.02 -2.22 -10.23
C HIS A 184 6.93 -3.15 -9.70
N TYR A 185 5.84 -3.21 -10.40
CA TYR A 185 4.96 -4.36 -10.44
C TYR A 185 4.54 -4.60 -11.89
N LEU A 186 4.16 -5.81 -12.19
CA LEU A 186 3.57 -6.18 -13.47
C LEU A 186 2.13 -6.62 -13.27
N ILE A 187 1.33 -6.48 -14.31
CA ILE A 187 0.00 -7.07 -14.39
C ILE A 187 0.02 -7.99 -15.60
N THR A 188 -0.44 -9.23 -15.40
CA THR A 188 -0.54 -10.21 -16.50
C THR A 188 -1.69 -9.86 -17.44
N ASP A 189 -1.78 -10.53 -18.56
CA ASP A 189 -3.04 -10.64 -19.29
C ASP A 189 -4.06 -11.45 -18.46
N ASP A 190 -5.33 -11.44 -18.88
CA ASP A 190 -6.38 -12.26 -18.25
C ASP A 190 -5.98 -13.74 -18.27
N MET A 191 -6.14 -14.38 -17.11
CA MET A 191 -5.74 -15.77 -16.89
C MET A 191 -6.98 -16.68 -16.75
N PRO A 192 -7.07 -17.75 -17.54
CA PRO A 192 -8.18 -18.71 -17.42
C PRO A 192 -8.33 -19.31 -16.03
N GLU A 193 -7.23 -19.50 -15.31
CA GLU A 193 -7.18 -20.04 -13.95
C GLU A 193 -7.87 -19.12 -12.95
N VAL A 194 -7.70 -17.80 -13.11
CA VAL A 194 -8.38 -16.77 -12.30
C VAL A 194 -9.88 -16.84 -12.54
N ALA A 195 -10.29 -16.87 -13.81
CA ALA A 195 -11.69 -16.98 -14.17
C ALA A 195 -12.34 -18.28 -13.65
N ALA A 196 -11.62 -19.40 -13.75
CA ALA A 196 -12.07 -20.70 -13.23
C ALA A 196 -12.23 -20.69 -11.71
N HIS A 197 -11.29 -20.08 -10.96
CA HIS A 197 -11.38 -19.94 -9.51
C HIS A 197 -12.62 -19.13 -9.11
N VAL A 198 -12.82 -17.96 -9.71
CA VAL A 198 -13.97 -17.10 -9.42
C VAL A 198 -15.29 -17.80 -9.77
N ALA A 199 -15.35 -18.48 -10.92
CA ALA A 199 -16.54 -19.26 -11.30
C ALA A 199 -16.88 -20.38 -10.32
N ARG A 200 -15.86 -21.04 -9.74
CA ARG A 200 -16.01 -22.13 -8.78
C ARG A 200 -16.40 -21.66 -7.38
N THR A 201 -15.79 -20.55 -6.93
CA THR A 201 -15.85 -20.12 -5.52
C THR A 201 -16.77 -18.91 -5.29
N GLY A 202 -17.00 -18.11 -6.33
CA GLY A 202 -17.65 -16.80 -6.22
C GLY A 202 -16.77 -15.76 -5.49
N LYS A 203 -15.47 -16.05 -5.28
CA LYS A 203 -14.56 -15.21 -4.52
C LYS A 203 -13.28 -14.94 -5.31
N GLU A 204 -12.62 -13.84 -5.00
CA GLU A 204 -11.25 -13.55 -5.43
C GLU A 204 -10.25 -14.41 -4.66
N MET A 205 -9.08 -14.62 -5.24
CA MET A 205 -7.94 -15.23 -4.55
C MET A 205 -7.41 -14.26 -3.49
N PRO A 206 -7.00 -14.76 -2.30
CA PRO A 206 -6.34 -13.94 -1.31
C PRO A 206 -5.02 -13.36 -1.87
N MET A 207 -4.57 -12.26 -1.29
CA MET A 207 -3.23 -11.76 -1.57
C MET A 207 -2.19 -12.71 -1.00
N ALA A 208 -1.12 -13.01 -1.73
CA ALA A 208 -0.03 -13.86 -1.27
C ALA A 208 1.28 -13.08 -1.16
N LEU A 209 2.01 -13.31 -0.06
CA LEU A 209 3.34 -12.77 0.22
C LEU A 209 4.33 -13.92 0.33
N ASP A 210 5.33 -13.92 -0.52
CA ASP A 210 6.51 -14.77 -0.38
C ASP A 210 7.70 -13.92 0.03
N PHE A 211 8.11 -14.02 1.30
CA PHE A 211 9.23 -13.25 1.82
C PHE A 211 10.58 -13.73 1.32
N SER A 212 10.69 -14.99 0.92
CA SER A 212 11.94 -15.57 0.42
C SER A 212 12.14 -15.25 -1.05
N GLY A 213 11.05 -15.25 -1.82
CA GLY A 213 11.03 -14.79 -3.20
C GLY A 213 10.96 -13.27 -3.33
N GLU A 214 10.81 -12.54 -2.22
CA GLU A 214 10.70 -11.06 -2.20
C GLU A 214 9.58 -10.53 -3.10
N ILE A 215 8.46 -11.27 -3.17
CA ILE A 215 7.31 -10.95 -4.03
C ILE A 215 6.00 -10.88 -3.25
N TYR A 216 5.09 -10.10 -3.80
CA TYR A 216 3.68 -10.16 -3.46
C TYR A 216 2.84 -10.32 -4.72
N ILE A 217 1.75 -11.07 -4.59
CA ILE A 217 0.85 -11.35 -5.71
C ILE A 217 -0.58 -11.13 -5.22
N ARG A 218 -1.41 -10.50 -6.05
CA ARG A 218 -2.85 -10.41 -5.82
C ARG A 218 -3.62 -10.49 -7.12
N GLN A 219 -4.87 -10.85 -7.03
CA GLN A 219 -5.78 -10.78 -8.17
C GLN A 219 -6.08 -9.32 -8.55
N GLU A 220 -6.12 -9.03 -9.87
CA GLU A 220 -6.52 -7.76 -10.44
C GLU A 220 -7.53 -8.02 -11.56
N GLY A 221 -8.83 -8.03 -11.22
CA GLY A 221 -9.87 -8.43 -12.17
C GLY A 221 -9.71 -9.88 -12.65
N GLY A 222 -9.52 -10.08 -13.95
CA GLY A 222 -9.23 -11.37 -14.57
C GLY A 222 -7.74 -11.75 -14.59
N ALA A 223 -6.87 -10.85 -14.14
CA ALA A 223 -5.43 -10.95 -14.20
C ALA A 223 -4.79 -11.09 -12.81
N MET A 224 -3.48 -11.20 -12.75
CA MET A 224 -2.69 -11.13 -11.52
C MET A 224 -1.78 -9.92 -11.55
N LEU A 225 -1.71 -9.20 -10.42
CA LEU A 225 -0.69 -8.19 -10.16
C LEU A 225 0.41 -8.84 -9.33
N LEU A 226 1.65 -8.76 -9.82
CA LEU A 226 2.85 -9.23 -9.14
C LEU A 226 3.81 -8.06 -8.92
N GLY A 227 4.18 -7.79 -7.68
CA GLY A 227 5.18 -6.80 -7.34
C GLY A 227 6.35 -7.43 -6.60
N THR A 228 7.50 -6.76 -6.67
CA THR A 228 8.75 -7.23 -6.08
C THR A 228 9.25 -6.27 -5.02
N TYR A 229 10.05 -6.80 -4.10
CA TYR A 229 10.83 -6.05 -3.11
C TYR A 229 12.33 -6.32 -3.35
N GLU A 230 12.74 -6.13 -4.60
CA GLU A 230 14.12 -6.35 -5.01
C GLU A 230 15.11 -5.59 -4.12
N GLN A 231 16.23 -6.24 -3.73
CA GLN A 231 17.23 -5.66 -2.83
C GLN A 231 18.03 -4.55 -3.51
N ASP A 232 18.23 -4.64 -4.82
CA ASP A 232 18.94 -3.64 -5.63
C ASP A 232 18.02 -2.50 -6.11
N CYS A 233 17.04 -2.10 -5.28
CA CYS A 233 16.16 -1.01 -5.62
C CYS A 233 16.94 0.30 -5.82
N ARG A 234 16.56 1.05 -6.86
CA ARG A 234 17.30 2.23 -7.30
C ARG A 234 16.69 3.51 -6.77
N PRO A 235 17.48 4.39 -6.17
CA PRO A 235 17.02 5.73 -5.84
C PRO A 235 16.54 6.46 -7.09
N TRP A 236 15.40 7.12 -6.94
CA TRP A 236 14.87 8.03 -7.95
C TRP A 236 14.84 9.44 -7.39
N SER A 237 15.22 10.40 -8.22
CA SER A 237 15.21 11.82 -7.83
C SER A 237 16.03 12.12 -6.55
N GLU A 238 17.28 11.66 -6.53
CA GLU A 238 18.16 11.74 -5.35
C GLU A 238 18.34 13.17 -4.81
N LYS A 239 18.43 14.17 -5.71
CA LYS A 239 18.71 15.58 -5.33
C LYS A 239 17.43 16.39 -5.14
N THR A 240 16.51 16.33 -6.08
CA THR A 240 15.30 17.16 -6.11
C THR A 240 14.17 16.43 -6.82
N THR A 241 13.02 16.34 -6.20
CA THR A 241 11.82 15.76 -6.82
C THR A 241 11.18 16.81 -7.73
N PRO A 242 11.00 16.54 -9.04
CA PRO A 242 10.34 17.47 -9.95
C PRO A 242 8.90 17.76 -9.50
N TRP A 243 8.52 19.02 -9.44
CA TRP A 243 7.17 19.42 -9.00
C TRP A 243 6.06 19.03 -9.97
N ASP A 244 6.41 18.88 -11.25
CA ASP A 244 5.51 18.50 -12.34
C ASP A 244 5.42 16.99 -12.56
N PHE A 245 6.12 16.17 -11.76
CA PHE A 245 6.02 14.73 -11.82
C PHE A 245 4.66 14.26 -11.26
N GLY A 246 3.73 13.96 -12.14
CA GLY A 246 2.40 13.49 -11.77
C GLY A 246 1.82 12.58 -12.84
N SER A 247 1.10 11.54 -12.46
CA SER A 247 0.42 10.60 -13.38
C SER A 247 1.34 10.05 -14.49
N GLN A 248 2.63 9.93 -14.20
CA GLN A 248 3.64 9.43 -15.12
C GLN A 248 4.19 8.10 -14.60
N LEU A 249 4.52 7.20 -15.51
CA LEU A 249 5.26 5.99 -15.24
C LEU A 249 6.73 6.20 -15.57
N LEU A 250 7.60 5.63 -14.75
CA LEU A 250 9.01 5.51 -15.11
C LEU A 250 9.16 4.48 -16.23
N ALA A 251 10.26 4.57 -16.97
CA ALA A 251 10.58 3.55 -17.98
C ALA A 251 10.63 2.16 -17.31
N PRO A 252 10.04 1.13 -17.93
CA PRO A 252 10.11 -0.22 -17.40
C PRO A 252 11.56 -0.74 -17.41
N ASP A 253 11.93 -1.46 -16.37
CA ASP A 253 13.23 -2.12 -16.22
C ASP A 253 12.97 -3.59 -15.82
N LEU A 254 12.59 -4.39 -16.80
CA LEU A 254 12.20 -5.78 -16.58
C LEU A 254 13.38 -6.66 -16.15
N ASP A 255 14.61 -6.26 -16.51
CA ASP A 255 15.82 -7.00 -16.10
C ASP A 255 15.97 -7.03 -14.57
N ARG A 256 15.47 -5.99 -13.89
CA ARG A 256 15.46 -5.94 -12.42
C ARG A 256 14.45 -6.90 -11.78
N LEU A 257 13.41 -7.30 -12.50
CA LEU A 257 12.41 -8.24 -12.02
C LEU A 257 12.76 -9.69 -12.32
N THR A 258 13.73 -9.92 -13.22
CA THR A 258 14.08 -11.28 -13.70
C THR A 258 14.48 -12.23 -12.57
N PRO A 259 15.29 -11.83 -11.57
CA PRO A 259 15.63 -12.71 -10.45
C PRO A 259 14.41 -13.23 -9.70
N GLU A 260 13.48 -12.34 -9.35
CA GLU A 260 12.28 -12.64 -8.57
C GLU A 260 11.21 -13.35 -9.39
N LEU A 261 11.22 -13.21 -10.72
CA LEU A 261 10.32 -13.92 -11.63
C LEU A 261 10.79 -15.35 -11.94
N SER A 262 12.01 -15.70 -11.56
CA SER A 262 12.64 -16.99 -11.85
C SER A 262 12.67 -17.95 -10.66
N VAL A 263 12.06 -17.57 -9.54
CA VAL A 263 12.04 -18.32 -8.28
C VAL A 263 10.91 -19.34 -8.26
#